data_943dcaff2914d18fde63cfa2762fa077
#
_entry.id   943dcaff2914d18fde63cfa2762fa077
#
_cell.length_a   1.000
_cell.length_b   1.000
_cell.length_c   1.000
_cell.angle_alpha   90.00
_cell.angle_beta   90.00
_cell.angle_gamma   90.00
#
_symmetry.space_group_name_H-M   'P 1'
#
loop_
_entity.id
_entity.type
_entity.pdbx_description
1 polymer ?
#
loop_
_entity_poly.entity_id
_entity_poly.type
_entity_poly.pdbx_seq_one_letter_code
_entity_poly.pdbx_strand_id
1 'polypeptide(L)'
;MLVSPRDILLPAFQSGKLVGAFNTGNMEMTLGIIRAAEQANTPILLQIAEKRLPHSPLHLMAPMMVAAAKQASIPVAVQLDHGECPAIIEQAAQAGFTGIMFDGSHLPLDENIARTQAVRERYAAIWLEGEVGVLGGSEGGPEAEALHTCPAQAERYAAESDCDCLAVSIGNAHGVYQGEPKLKFAVLEEIRRRLPNMPLILHGGTGIAAHDLHRAAALGICKVNIATASFAALRKAAAIAEGDYFAMSEAMVQAVCDSTLEILLQLF
;
A
#
# COMPACT_ATOMS: atom_id res chain seq x y z
N MET A 1 2.46 9.49 15.29
CA MET A 1 1.24 10.34 15.22
C MET A 1 0.31 9.78 14.15
N LEU A 2 -0.90 9.35 14.51
CA LEU A 2 -1.90 8.91 13.53
C LEU A 2 -2.42 10.12 12.74
N VAL A 3 -2.35 10.05 11.40
CA VAL A 3 -2.76 11.10 10.47
C VAL A 3 -3.57 10.53 9.30
N SER A 4 -4.18 11.39 8.50
CA SER A 4 -4.78 10.98 7.23
C SER A 4 -3.69 10.67 6.18
N PRO A 5 -3.90 9.70 5.27
CA PRO A 5 -3.02 9.56 4.10
C PRO A 5 -2.90 10.86 3.30
N ARG A 6 -3.92 11.72 3.28
CA ARG A 6 -3.89 13.06 2.68
C ARG A 6 -2.70 13.89 3.15
N ASP A 7 -2.43 13.87 4.47
CA ASP A 7 -1.40 14.69 5.10
C ASP A 7 0.02 14.24 4.73
N ILE A 8 0.16 13.00 4.24
CA ILE A 8 1.42 12.40 3.82
C ILE A 8 1.55 12.40 2.29
N LEU A 9 0.50 11.96 1.58
CA LEU A 9 0.59 11.70 0.15
C LEU A 9 0.51 12.97 -0.72
N LEU A 10 -0.29 13.98 -0.33
CA LEU A 10 -0.33 15.21 -1.12
C LEU A 10 0.98 15.98 -1.11
N PRO A 11 1.68 16.18 0.03
CA PRO A 11 3.02 16.77 0.03
C PRO A 11 4.04 15.96 -0.77
N ALA A 12 3.99 14.62 -0.68
CA ALA A 12 4.87 13.74 -1.45
C ALA A 12 4.63 13.90 -2.96
N PHE A 13 3.38 13.85 -3.39
CA PHE A 13 2.97 14.05 -4.77
C PHE A 13 3.43 15.41 -5.33
N GLN A 14 3.21 16.50 -4.58
CA GLN A 14 3.60 17.85 -4.99
C GLN A 14 5.11 18.03 -5.09
N SER A 15 5.88 17.28 -4.29
CA SER A 15 7.34 17.34 -4.29
C SER A 15 8.02 16.27 -5.15
N GLY A 16 7.27 15.41 -5.84
CA GLY A 16 7.81 14.30 -6.63
C GLY A 16 8.55 13.27 -5.79
N LYS A 17 8.09 13.04 -4.55
CA LYS A 17 8.67 12.07 -3.61
C LYS A 17 7.78 10.86 -3.44
N LEU A 18 8.37 9.77 -2.96
CA LEU A 18 7.68 8.53 -2.64
C LEU A 18 7.45 8.38 -1.14
N VAL A 19 6.34 7.74 -0.81
CA VAL A 19 6.02 7.26 0.53
C VAL A 19 5.89 5.75 0.51
N GLY A 20 6.57 5.08 1.43
CA GLY A 20 6.42 3.64 1.62
C GLY A 20 5.12 3.31 2.35
N ALA A 21 4.37 2.37 1.80
CA ALA A 21 3.18 1.81 2.41
C ALA A 21 3.42 0.32 2.69
N PHE A 22 3.53 -0.02 3.98
CA PHE A 22 4.01 -1.33 4.41
C PHE A 22 2.87 -2.19 4.95
N ASN A 23 2.67 -3.35 4.33
CA ASN A 23 1.73 -4.34 4.80
C ASN A 23 2.27 -5.06 6.04
N THR A 24 1.43 -5.19 7.06
CA THR A 24 1.72 -5.94 8.28
C THR A 24 0.77 -7.14 8.44
N GLY A 25 1.19 -8.12 9.23
CA GLY A 25 0.40 -9.31 9.52
C GLY A 25 0.41 -9.72 10.99
N ASN A 26 1.25 -9.07 11.81
CA ASN A 26 1.33 -9.33 13.25
C ASN A 26 1.99 -8.16 13.99
N MET A 27 2.16 -8.33 15.31
CA MET A 27 2.73 -7.30 16.18
C MET A 27 4.21 -7.02 15.84
N GLU A 28 5.01 -8.04 15.64
CA GLU A 28 6.44 -7.91 15.34
C GLU A 28 6.69 -7.12 14.06
N MET A 29 5.89 -7.38 13.01
CA MET A 29 5.96 -6.60 11.77
C MET A 29 5.58 -5.15 12.00
N THR A 30 4.49 -4.91 12.72
CA THR A 30 4.03 -3.54 13.04
C THR A 30 5.10 -2.75 13.78
N LEU A 31 5.71 -3.35 14.81
CA LEU A 31 6.77 -2.72 15.59
C LEU A 31 8.03 -2.47 14.76
N GLY A 32 8.46 -3.44 13.95
CA GLY A 32 9.63 -3.30 13.08
C GLY A 32 9.46 -2.19 12.05
N ILE A 33 8.30 -2.11 11.39
CA ILE A 33 7.97 -1.07 10.41
C ILE A 33 7.99 0.32 11.06
N ILE A 34 7.33 0.49 12.21
CA ILE A 34 7.31 1.77 12.94
C ILE A 34 8.71 2.16 13.39
N ARG A 35 9.48 1.24 13.98
CA ARG A 35 10.87 1.47 14.43
C ARG A 35 11.75 1.97 13.27
N ALA A 36 11.66 1.36 12.10
CA ALA A 36 12.40 1.78 10.91
C ALA A 36 12.01 3.20 10.45
N ALA A 37 10.71 3.48 10.41
CA ALA A 37 10.21 4.80 9.99
C ALA A 37 10.64 5.91 10.97
N GLU A 38 10.65 5.62 12.28
CA GLU A 38 11.17 6.55 13.30
C GLU A 38 12.67 6.78 13.17
N GLN A 39 13.46 5.72 12.92
CA GLN A 39 14.90 5.84 12.65
C GLN A 39 15.19 6.68 11.41
N ALA A 40 14.41 6.49 10.34
CA ALA A 40 14.52 7.27 9.11
C ALA A 40 13.90 8.68 9.22
N ASN A 41 13.21 8.99 10.31
CA ASN A 41 12.41 10.21 10.51
C ASN A 41 11.49 10.51 9.31
N THR A 42 10.76 9.49 8.85
CA THR A 42 10.00 9.50 7.59
C THR A 42 8.55 9.08 7.81
N PRO A 43 7.56 9.80 7.25
CA PRO A 43 6.18 9.37 7.28
C PRO A 43 5.96 8.10 6.45
N ILE A 44 5.04 7.26 6.91
CA ILE A 44 4.67 6.01 6.23
C ILE A 44 3.17 5.75 6.25
N LEU A 45 2.72 4.82 5.41
CA LEU A 45 1.43 4.15 5.60
C LEU A 45 1.67 2.74 6.17
N LEU A 46 0.91 2.40 7.20
CA LEU A 46 0.82 1.05 7.75
C LEU A 46 -0.45 0.41 7.22
N GLN A 47 -0.33 -0.72 6.52
CA GLN A 47 -1.45 -1.34 5.80
C GLN A 47 -1.70 -2.78 6.24
N ILE A 48 -2.93 -3.25 6.02
CA ILE A 48 -3.29 -4.66 6.06
C ILE A 48 -4.21 -4.97 4.89
N ALA A 49 -3.84 -5.98 4.09
CA ALA A 49 -4.64 -6.42 2.96
C ALA A 49 -5.79 -7.33 3.42
N GLU A 50 -6.99 -7.13 2.86
CA GLU A 50 -8.18 -7.95 3.19
C GLU A 50 -7.91 -9.44 3.07
N LYS A 51 -7.21 -9.87 2.03
CA LYS A 51 -6.83 -11.26 1.79
C LYS A 51 -6.04 -11.92 2.94
N ARG A 52 -5.39 -11.12 3.81
CA ARG A 52 -4.62 -11.61 4.94
C ARG A 52 -5.44 -11.81 6.21
N LEU A 53 -6.65 -11.31 6.25
CA LEU A 53 -7.51 -11.32 7.43
C LEU A 53 -7.88 -12.72 7.98
N PRO A 54 -7.94 -13.79 7.15
CA PRO A 54 -8.07 -15.14 7.69
C PRO A 54 -6.94 -15.57 8.65
N HIS A 55 -5.73 -15.00 8.48
CA HIS A 55 -4.55 -15.26 9.32
C HIS A 55 -4.28 -14.18 10.34
N SER A 56 -4.74 -12.95 10.07
CA SER A 56 -4.51 -11.75 10.87
C SER A 56 -5.83 -11.01 11.06
N PRO A 57 -6.73 -11.51 11.92
CA PRO A 57 -8.10 -10.99 12.03
C PRO A 57 -8.16 -9.50 12.32
N LEU A 58 -8.97 -8.77 11.55
CA LEU A 58 -9.01 -7.30 11.57
C LEU A 58 -9.38 -6.75 12.96
N HIS A 59 -10.30 -7.41 13.69
CA HIS A 59 -10.71 -6.99 15.02
C HIS A 59 -9.58 -7.01 16.07
N LEU A 60 -8.50 -7.77 15.83
CA LEU A 60 -7.29 -7.80 16.66
C LEU A 60 -6.21 -6.87 16.09
N MET A 61 -6.01 -6.92 14.78
CA MET A 61 -4.98 -6.13 14.12
C MET A 61 -5.26 -4.63 14.11
N ALA A 62 -6.50 -4.24 13.83
CA ALA A 62 -6.82 -2.84 13.66
C ALA A 62 -6.60 -1.98 14.93
N PRO A 63 -7.06 -2.37 16.12
CA PRO A 63 -6.76 -1.63 17.35
C PRO A 63 -5.25 -1.51 17.62
N MET A 64 -4.49 -2.58 17.36
CA MET A 64 -3.03 -2.60 17.53
C MET A 64 -2.35 -1.64 16.54
N MET A 65 -2.69 -1.68 15.26
CA MET A 65 -2.13 -0.81 14.24
C MET A 65 -2.43 0.67 14.53
N VAL A 66 -3.67 0.98 14.89
CA VAL A 66 -4.08 2.34 15.26
C VAL A 66 -3.38 2.82 16.53
N ALA A 67 -3.22 1.97 17.54
CA ALA A 67 -2.49 2.30 18.75
C ALA A 67 -1.01 2.56 18.47
N ALA A 68 -0.35 1.73 17.66
CA ALA A 68 1.02 1.91 17.24
C ALA A 68 1.22 3.23 16.46
N ALA A 69 0.33 3.52 15.50
CA ALA A 69 0.35 4.77 14.75
C ALA A 69 0.15 6.02 15.63
N LYS A 70 -0.75 5.96 16.64
CA LYS A 70 -0.96 7.06 17.59
C LYS A 70 0.29 7.35 18.43
N GLN A 71 1.04 6.33 18.83
CA GLN A 71 2.23 6.44 19.68
C GLN A 71 3.49 6.81 18.89
N ALA A 72 3.54 6.54 17.59
CA ALA A 72 4.70 6.84 16.75
C ALA A 72 5.08 8.33 16.83
N SER A 73 6.38 8.61 16.81
CA SER A 73 6.96 9.97 16.81
C SER A 73 6.85 10.65 15.43
N ILE A 74 6.64 9.87 14.38
CA ILE A 74 6.48 10.31 12.98
C ILE A 74 5.00 10.22 12.54
N PRO A 75 4.60 10.91 11.46
CA PRO A 75 3.27 10.74 10.87
C PRO A 75 3.09 9.32 10.31
N VAL A 76 2.01 8.66 10.72
CA VAL A 76 1.63 7.32 10.23
C VAL A 76 0.16 7.33 9.88
N ALA A 77 -0.19 6.98 8.64
CA ALA A 77 -1.55 6.69 8.26
C ALA A 77 -1.80 5.18 8.34
N VAL A 78 -3.03 4.78 8.67
CA VAL A 78 -3.43 3.36 8.74
C VAL A 78 -4.49 3.10 7.68
N GLN A 79 -4.24 2.13 6.80
CA GLN A 79 -5.08 1.87 5.62
C GLN A 79 -5.46 0.40 5.47
N LEU A 80 -6.73 0.15 5.12
CA LEU A 80 -7.15 -1.13 4.56
C LEU A 80 -6.68 -1.22 3.11
N ASP A 81 -5.94 -2.27 2.79
CA ASP A 81 -5.39 -2.53 1.46
C ASP A 81 -6.24 -3.59 0.75
N HIS A 82 -6.55 -3.39 -0.53
CA HIS A 82 -7.41 -4.26 -1.35
C HIS A 82 -8.72 -4.67 -0.65
N GLY A 83 -9.48 -3.69 -0.17
CA GLY A 83 -10.81 -3.92 0.43
C GLY A 83 -11.87 -4.19 -0.65
N GLU A 84 -12.47 -5.37 -0.63
CA GLU A 84 -13.53 -5.77 -1.54
C GLU A 84 -14.87 -5.94 -0.82
N CYS A 85 -14.83 -6.46 0.41
CA CYS A 85 -16.01 -6.79 1.19
C CYS A 85 -16.53 -5.56 1.96
N PRO A 86 -17.79 -5.12 1.73
CA PRO A 86 -18.36 -3.96 2.44
C PRO A 86 -18.31 -4.09 3.97
N ALA A 87 -18.46 -5.30 4.51
CA ALA A 87 -18.41 -5.53 5.96
C ALA A 87 -16.98 -5.35 6.52
N ILE A 88 -15.95 -5.68 5.76
CA ILE A 88 -14.54 -5.48 6.14
C ILE A 88 -14.19 -4.00 6.05
N ILE A 89 -14.62 -3.31 5.00
CA ILE A 89 -14.47 -1.86 4.86
C ILE A 89 -15.11 -1.12 6.04
N GLU A 90 -16.33 -1.52 6.43
CA GLU A 90 -17.02 -0.96 7.59
C GLU A 90 -16.25 -1.20 8.90
N GLN A 91 -15.75 -2.42 9.13
CA GLN A 91 -14.94 -2.74 10.30
C GLN A 91 -13.65 -1.89 10.35
N ALA A 92 -12.95 -1.71 9.23
CA ALA A 92 -11.75 -0.87 9.14
C ALA A 92 -12.07 0.60 9.49
N ALA A 93 -13.15 1.15 8.92
CA ALA A 93 -13.60 2.51 9.19
C ALA A 93 -13.95 2.70 10.68
N GLN A 94 -14.72 1.77 11.27
CA GLN A 94 -15.11 1.80 12.70
C GLN A 94 -13.92 1.63 13.64
N ALA A 95 -12.90 0.89 13.23
CA ALA A 95 -11.67 0.72 14.01
C ALA A 95 -10.75 1.94 13.99
N GLY A 96 -11.07 2.96 13.18
CA GLY A 96 -10.31 4.21 13.10
C GLY A 96 -9.19 4.21 12.06
N PHE A 97 -9.30 3.39 11.03
CA PHE A 97 -8.43 3.50 9.85
C PHE A 97 -8.65 4.84 9.18
N THR A 98 -7.57 5.46 8.74
CA THR A 98 -7.58 6.79 8.13
C THR A 98 -7.58 6.75 6.60
N GLY A 99 -7.32 5.57 6.04
CA GLY A 99 -7.38 5.27 4.61
C GLY A 99 -8.10 3.95 4.33
N ILE A 100 -8.77 3.89 3.20
CA ILE A 100 -9.37 2.68 2.64
C ILE A 100 -8.99 2.63 1.17
N MET A 101 -8.55 1.49 0.70
CA MET A 101 -8.52 1.17 -0.72
C MET A 101 -9.71 0.27 -1.03
N PHE A 102 -10.53 0.69 -1.99
CA PHE A 102 -11.53 -0.17 -2.60
C PHE A 102 -10.96 -0.78 -3.88
N ASP A 103 -10.92 -2.11 -3.94
CA ASP A 103 -10.43 -2.85 -5.10
C ASP A 103 -11.57 -3.49 -5.87
N GLY A 104 -12.04 -2.80 -6.90
CA GLY A 104 -12.97 -3.30 -7.90
C GLY A 104 -12.31 -3.54 -9.26
N SER A 105 -10.98 -3.65 -9.32
CA SER A 105 -10.20 -3.72 -10.58
C SER A 105 -10.57 -4.92 -11.46
N HIS A 106 -11.04 -6.01 -10.86
CA HIS A 106 -11.51 -7.22 -11.53
C HIS A 106 -12.96 -7.11 -12.10
N LEU A 107 -13.69 -6.05 -11.74
CA LEU A 107 -15.05 -5.79 -12.18
C LEU A 107 -15.08 -5.01 -13.51
N PRO A 108 -16.20 -5.03 -14.25
CA PRO A 108 -16.42 -4.07 -15.32
C PRO A 108 -16.26 -2.64 -14.81
N LEU A 109 -15.68 -1.75 -15.62
CA LEU A 109 -15.35 -0.37 -15.23
C LEU A 109 -16.52 0.39 -14.61
N ASP A 110 -17.73 0.28 -15.20
CA ASP A 110 -18.93 0.95 -14.69
C ASP A 110 -19.31 0.46 -13.28
N GLU A 111 -19.16 -0.82 -13.02
CA GLU A 111 -19.43 -1.41 -11.71
C GLU A 111 -18.35 -1.02 -10.69
N ASN A 112 -17.08 -1.00 -11.10
CA ASN A 112 -15.98 -0.53 -10.25
C ASN A 112 -16.22 0.92 -9.83
N ILE A 113 -16.56 1.80 -10.77
CA ILE A 113 -16.89 3.22 -10.51
C ILE A 113 -18.05 3.32 -9.51
N ALA A 114 -19.16 2.64 -9.79
CA ALA A 114 -20.37 2.73 -8.94
C ALA A 114 -20.12 2.24 -7.51
N ARG A 115 -19.36 1.16 -7.35
CA ARG A 115 -19.01 0.65 -6.01
C ARG A 115 -18.03 1.57 -5.27
N THR A 116 -17.09 2.17 -5.97
CA THR A 116 -16.16 3.17 -5.39
C THR A 116 -16.94 4.39 -4.91
N GLN A 117 -17.88 4.89 -5.70
CA GLN A 117 -18.79 5.97 -5.30
C GLN A 117 -19.59 5.62 -4.03
N ALA A 118 -20.11 4.40 -3.94
CA ALA A 118 -20.86 3.96 -2.75
C ALA A 118 -19.96 3.94 -1.49
N VAL A 119 -18.67 3.57 -1.63
CA VAL A 119 -17.70 3.67 -0.53
C VAL A 119 -17.43 5.13 -0.17
N ARG A 120 -17.24 6.00 -1.16
CA ARG A 120 -17.05 7.45 -0.96
C ARG A 120 -18.23 8.08 -0.23
N GLU A 121 -19.44 7.83 -0.68
CA GLU A 121 -20.66 8.38 -0.06
C GLU A 121 -20.78 7.97 1.40
N ARG A 122 -20.46 6.72 1.74
CA ARG A 122 -20.55 6.20 3.10
C ARG A 122 -19.45 6.69 4.01
N TYR A 123 -18.23 6.91 3.49
CA TYR A 123 -17.03 7.22 4.26
C TYR A 123 -16.33 8.49 3.77
N ALA A 124 -17.09 9.56 3.57
CA ALA A 124 -16.61 10.82 2.96
C ALA A 124 -15.38 11.45 3.64
N ALA A 125 -15.17 11.21 4.94
CA ALA A 125 -14.03 11.74 5.69
C ALA A 125 -12.77 10.89 5.61
N ILE A 126 -12.84 9.64 5.10
CA ILE A 126 -11.73 8.72 4.99
C ILE A 126 -11.09 8.88 3.60
N TRP A 127 -9.75 8.89 3.55
CA TRP A 127 -9.02 8.89 2.30
C TRP A 127 -9.31 7.63 1.50
N LEU A 128 -9.74 7.78 0.25
CA LEU A 128 -10.15 6.67 -0.60
C LEU A 128 -9.18 6.49 -1.77
N GLU A 129 -8.57 5.31 -1.83
CA GLU A 129 -7.80 4.83 -2.96
C GLU A 129 -8.67 3.93 -3.84
N GLY A 130 -8.63 4.13 -5.16
CA GLY A 130 -9.24 3.25 -6.13
C GLY A 130 -8.19 2.54 -6.99
N GLU A 131 -8.60 1.54 -7.78
CA GLU A 131 -7.70 0.82 -8.69
C GLU A 131 -8.34 0.60 -10.05
N VAL A 132 -7.52 0.78 -11.12
CA VAL A 132 -7.87 0.46 -12.51
C VAL A 132 -6.71 -0.27 -13.19
N GLY A 133 -7.04 -1.38 -13.84
CA GLY A 133 -6.09 -2.36 -14.34
C GLY A 133 -5.96 -3.51 -13.36
N VAL A 134 -5.58 -4.68 -13.82
CA VAL A 134 -5.46 -5.88 -12.98
C VAL A 134 -3.99 -6.16 -12.71
N LEU A 135 -3.62 -6.18 -11.44
CA LEU A 135 -2.28 -6.57 -11.04
C LEU A 135 -2.15 -8.10 -11.08
N GLY A 136 -1.10 -8.59 -11.71
CA GLY A 136 -0.74 -9.99 -11.65
C GLY A 136 -0.19 -10.37 -10.27
N GLY A 137 -0.22 -11.68 -9.92
CA GLY A 137 0.41 -12.21 -8.72
C GLY A 137 -0.54 -12.54 -7.57
N SER A 138 0.03 -12.85 -6.40
CA SER A 138 -0.67 -13.52 -5.29
C SER A 138 -1.69 -12.68 -4.52
N GLU A 139 -1.75 -11.38 -4.70
CA GLU A 139 -2.68 -10.50 -3.98
C GLU A 139 -3.88 -10.06 -4.82
N GLY A 140 -3.81 -10.15 -6.16
CA GLY A 140 -4.89 -9.81 -7.09
C GLY A 140 -5.85 -10.93 -7.50
N GLY A 141 -6.02 -12.01 -6.70
CA GLY A 141 -6.87 -13.15 -7.07
C GLY A 141 -6.12 -14.28 -7.81
N PRO A 142 -6.81 -15.34 -8.28
CA PRO A 142 -6.18 -16.46 -8.96
C PRO A 142 -5.58 -15.96 -10.27
N GLU A 143 -4.29 -16.20 -10.48
CA GLU A 143 -3.46 -16.03 -11.70
C GLU A 143 -4.10 -15.20 -12.85
N ALA A 144 -4.66 -14.04 -12.53
CA ALA A 144 -5.16 -13.13 -13.54
C ALA A 144 -3.96 -12.66 -14.39
N GLU A 145 -4.04 -12.80 -15.70
CA GLU A 145 -3.11 -12.14 -16.59
C GLU A 145 -3.11 -10.65 -16.25
N ALA A 146 -1.92 -10.11 -15.91
CA ALA A 146 -1.78 -8.70 -15.57
C ALA A 146 -2.28 -7.85 -16.75
N LEU A 147 -3.35 -7.09 -16.53
CA LEU A 147 -3.87 -6.14 -17.50
C LEU A 147 -3.36 -4.75 -17.15
N HIS A 148 -2.52 -4.19 -18.00
CA HIS A 148 -2.06 -2.81 -17.82
C HIS A 148 -3.24 -1.84 -17.81
N THR A 149 -3.13 -0.83 -16.97
CA THR A 149 -4.11 0.25 -16.90
C THR A 149 -4.26 0.92 -18.26
N CYS A 150 -5.47 0.92 -18.80
CA CYS A 150 -5.80 1.72 -19.98
C CYS A 150 -5.92 3.20 -19.58
N PRO A 151 -5.11 4.12 -20.14
CA PRO A 151 -5.12 5.53 -19.74
C PRO A 151 -6.48 6.22 -19.86
N ALA A 152 -7.29 5.86 -20.86
CA ALA A 152 -8.63 6.41 -21.03
C ALA A 152 -9.62 5.89 -19.96
N GLN A 153 -9.46 4.63 -19.54
CA GLN A 153 -10.26 4.09 -18.42
C GLN A 153 -9.86 4.73 -17.09
N ALA A 154 -8.55 4.96 -16.86
CA ALA A 154 -8.06 5.65 -15.68
C ALA A 154 -8.62 7.08 -15.59
N GLU A 155 -8.64 7.82 -16.71
CA GLU A 155 -9.20 9.16 -16.80
C GLU A 155 -10.70 9.17 -16.43
N ARG A 156 -11.47 8.28 -17.05
CA ARG A 156 -12.88 8.15 -16.76
C ARG A 156 -13.16 7.74 -15.32
N TYR A 157 -12.44 6.74 -14.81
CA TYR A 157 -12.57 6.29 -13.43
C TYR A 157 -12.28 7.40 -12.43
N ALA A 158 -11.17 8.12 -12.60
CA ALA A 158 -10.81 9.23 -11.73
C ALA A 158 -11.85 10.37 -11.73
N ALA A 159 -12.45 10.64 -12.90
CA ALA A 159 -13.48 11.68 -13.05
C ALA A 159 -14.82 11.30 -12.40
N GLU A 160 -15.17 10.01 -12.40
CA GLU A 160 -16.50 9.55 -11.99
C GLU A 160 -16.50 8.93 -10.58
N SER A 161 -15.42 8.29 -10.10
CA SER A 161 -15.40 7.53 -8.85
C SER A 161 -15.28 8.37 -7.58
N ASP A 162 -14.83 9.62 -7.69
CA ASP A 162 -14.50 10.52 -6.57
C ASP A 162 -13.43 9.94 -5.60
N CYS A 163 -12.51 9.11 -6.10
CA CYS A 163 -11.37 8.64 -5.32
C CYS A 163 -10.33 9.75 -5.12
N ASP A 164 -9.57 9.69 -4.02
CA ASP A 164 -8.53 10.68 -3.71
C ASP A 164 -7.19 10.37 -4.41
N CYS A 165 -6.95 9.10 -4.74
CA CYS A 165 -5.76 8.63 -5.45
C CYS A 165 -6.07 7.34 -6.21
N LEU A 166 -5.21 7.00 -7.18
CA LEU A 166 -5.46 5.91 -8.12
C LEU A 166 -4.26 4.95 -8.20
N ALA A 167 -4.49 3.69 -7.85
CA ALA A 167 -3.56 2.60 -8.10
C ALA A 167 -3.60 2.18 -9.58
N VAL A 168 -2.40 1.99 -10.16
CA VAL A 168 -2.24 1.69 -11.58
C VAL A 168 -1.36 0.47 -11.81
N SER A 169 -1.72 -0.33 -12.82
CA SER A 169 -0.95 -1.46 -13.31
C SER A 169 -0.14 -1.05 -14.54
N ILE A 170 1.18 -1.01 -14.40
CA ILE A 170 2.12 -0.61 -15.44
C ILE A 170 3.22 -1.66 -15.66
N GLY A 171 2.94 -2.94 -15.37
CA GLY A 171 3.90 -4.03 -15.42
C GLY A 171 4.46 -4.42 -14.04
N ASN A 172 3.99 -3.80 -13.01
CA ASN A 172 4.17 -4.19 -11.60
C ASN A 172 3.27 -5.40 -11.27
N ALA A 173 3.70 -6.19 -10.28
CA ALA A 173 2.96 -7.37 -9.83
C ALA A 173 3.15 -7.60 -8.32
N HIS A 174 2.21 -8.28 -7.71
CA HIS A 174 2.33 -8.71 -6.32
C HIS A 174 3.20 -9.96 -6.17
N GLY A 175 3.95 -10.04 -5.08
CA GLY A 175 4.78 -11.20 -4.76
C GLY A 175 6.23 -11.06 -5.16
N VAL A 176 6.87 -12.20 -5.45
CA VAL A 176 8.29 -12.25 -5.86
C VAL A 176 8.37 -12.21 -7.38
N TYR A 177 9.07 -11.23 -7.93
CA TYR A 177 9.29 -11.16 -9.36
C TYR A 177 10.17 -12.31 -9.85
N GLN A 178 9.81 -12.90 -11.00
CA GLN A 178 10.65 -13.85 -11.73
C GLN A 178 11.58 -13.07 -12.68
N GLY A 179 12.67 -12.53 -12.14
CA GLY A 179 13.58 -11.66 -12.86
C GLY A 179 13.35 -10.18 -12.56
N GLU A 180 14.00 -9.32 -13.35
CA GLU A 180 13.91 -7.86 -13.17
C GLU A 180 12.54 -7.33 -13.61
N PRO A 181 11.82 -6.58 -12.76
CA PRO A 181 10.55 -5.94 -13.13
C PRO A 181 10.73 -4.99 -14.30
N LYS A 182 9.80 -5.01 -15.26
CA LYS A 182 9.84 -4.11 -16.43
C LYS A 182 8.63 -3.19 -16.45
N LEU A 183 8.76 -2.03 -15.83
CA LEU A 183 7.70 -1.04 -15.81
C LEU A 183 7.45 -0.42 -17.19
N LYS A 184 6.19 -0.26 -17.54
CA LYS A 184 5.73 0.35 -18.82
C LYS A 184 5.61 1.86 -18.65
N PHE A 185 6.73 2.56 -18.59
CA PHE A 185 6.76 4.01 -18.37
C PHE A 185 5.95 4.81 -19.40
N ALA A 186 5.88 4.36 -20.65
CA ALA A 186 5.04 5.02 -21.66
C ALA A 186 3.54 5.01 -21.29
N VAL A 187 3.07 3.95 -20.62
CA VAL A 187 1.70 3.88 -20.09
C VAL A 187 1.54 4.89 -18.94
N LEU A 188 2.50 4.94 -18.01
CA LEU A 188 2.48 5.88 -16.88
C LEU A 188 2.52 7.34 -17.35
N GLU A 189 3.36 7.67 -18.34
CA GLU A 189 3.45 8.99 -18.95
C GLU A 189 2.10 9.43 -19.55
N GLU A 190 1.41 8.52 -20.25
CA GLU A 190 0.09 8.82 -20.82
C GLU A 190 -0.99 8.96 -19.74
N ILE A 191 -0.97 8.11 -18.69
CA ILE A 191 -1.86 8.26 -17.52
C ILE A 191 -1.61 9.63 -16.87
N ARG A 192 -0.36 9.99 -16.60
CA ARG A 192 0.01 11.28 -15.99
C ARG A 192 -0.44 12.48 -16.80
N ARG A 193 -0.31 12.40 -18.14
CA ARG A 193 -0.77 13.46 -19.05
C ARG A 193 -2.27 13.69 -18.95
N ARG A 194 -3.06 12.62 -18.79
CA ARG A 194 -4.54 12.69 -18.65
C ARG A 194 -4.97 13.10 -17.25
N LEU A 195 -4.21 12.71 -16.24
CA LEU A 195 -4.50 12.91 -14.82
C LEU A 195 -3.42 13.77 -14.12
N PRO A 196 -3.23 15.05 -14.55
CA PRO A 196 -2.13 15.88 -14.07
C PRO A 196 -2.19 16.19 -12.56
N ASN A 197 -3.35 16.09 -11.94
CA ASN A 197 -3.56 16.44 -10.52
C ASN A 197 -3.90 15.23 -9.64
N MET A 198 -3.97 14.01 -10.20
CA MET A 198 -4.29 12.80 -9.46
C MET A 198 -3.02 12.19 -8.89
N PRO A 199 -2.91 11.99 -7.56
CA PRO A 199 -1.87 11.17 -6.96
C PRO A 199 -1.98 9.72 -7.46
N LEU A 200 -0.88 9.17 -7.98
CA LEU A 200 -0.84 7.80 -8.49
C LEU A 200 -0.11 6.88 -7.50
N ILE A 201 -0.53 5.64 -7.47
CA ILE A 201 -0.05 4.63 -6.52
C ILE A 201 0.51 3.44 -7.29
N LEU A 202 1.65 2.91 -6.82
CA LEU A 202 2.30 1.74 -7.37
C LEU A 202 2.28 0.60 -6.35
N HIS A 203 1.58 -0.48 -6.65
CA HIS A 203 1.59 -1.70 -5.87
C HIS A 203 2.77 -2.61 -6.26
N GLY A 204 3.07 -3.61 -5.42
CA GLY A 204 4.11 -4.59 -5.73
C GLY A 204 5.53 -4.00 -5.80
N GLY A 205 5.85 -3.02 -4.96
CA GLY A 205 7.13 -2.30 -5.01
C GLY A 205 8.36 -3.11 -4.60
N THR A 206 8.18 -4.26 -3.89
CA THR A 206 9.30 -5.11 -3.48
C THR A 206 10.07 -5.65 -4.70
N GLY A 207 11.33 -5.26 -4.85
CA GLY A 207 12.21 -5.74 -5.93
C GLY A 207 12.24 -4.85 -7.18
N ILE A 208 11.51 -3.75 -7.20
CA ILE A 208 11.68 -2.71 -8.22
C ILE A 208 12.93 -1.89 -7.89
N ALA A 209 13.77 -1.64 -8.89
CA ALA A 209 15.01 -0.91 -8.71
C ALA A 209 14.76 0.56 -8.33
N ALA A 210 15.61 1.14 -7.47
CA ALA A 210 15.47 2.52 -6.99
C ALA A 210 15.34 3.55 -8.12
N HIS A 211 16.11 3.40 -9.20
CA HIS A 211 16.06 4.32 -10.34
C HIS A 211 14.69 4.30 -11.05
N ASP A 212 14.03 3.13 -11.13
CA ASP A 212 12.69 3.00 -11.71
C ASP A 212 11.63 3.58 -10.77
N LEU A 213 11.78 3.41 -9.46
CA LEU A 213 10.92 4.05 -8.46
C LEU A 213 11.03 5.57 -8.54
N HIS A 214 12.24 6.14 -8.62
CA HIS A 214 12.44 7.58 -8.77
C HIS A 214 11.89 8.12 -10.08
N ARG A 215 12.04 7.36 -11.18
CA ARG A 215 11.42 7.72 -12.46
C ARG A 215 9.89 7.71 -12.36
N ALA A 216 9.31 6.71 -11.68
CA ALA A 216 7.88 6.63 -11.44
C ALA A 216 7.37 7.82 -10.58
N ALA A 217 8.15 8.23 -9.56
CA ALA A 217 7.84 9.41 -8.75
C ALA A 217 7.78 10.70 -9.58
N ALA A 218 8.74 10.90 -10.49
CA ALA A 218 8.74 12.04 -11.41
C ALA A 218 7.51 12.06 -12.34
N LEU A 219 6.86 10.91 -12.52
CA LEU A 219 5.64 10.74 -13.30
C LEU A 219 4.37 10.66 -12.43
N GLY A 220 4.48 11.02 -11.17
CA GLY A 220 3.32 11.21 -10.28
C GLY A 220 2.96 10.03 -9.39
N ILE A 221 3.74 8.97 -9.37
CA ILE A 221 3.62 7.97 -8.30
C ILE A 221 4.09 8.64 -6.99
N CYS A 222 3.27 8.58 -5.95
CA CYS A 222 3.61 9.14 -4.64
C CYS A 222 3.57 8.11 -3.50
N LYS A 223 3.00 6.93 -3.73
CA LYS A 223 2.93 5.83 -2.77
C LYS A 223 3.37 4.52 -3.43
N VAL A 224 4.15 3.74 -2.70
CA VAL A 224 4.61 2.41 -3.14
C VAL A 224 4.26 1.38 -2.08
N ASN A 225 3.46 0.36 -2.46
CA ASN A 225 3.07 -0.72 -1.56
C ASN A 225 4.17 -1.78 -1.45
N ILE A 226 4.54 -2.10 -0.22
CA ILE A 226 5.57 -3.08 0.15
C ILE A 226 4.94 -4.14 1.06
N ALA A 227 5.01 -5.40 0.65
CA ALA A 227 4.53 -6.53 1.44
C ALA A 227 5.60 -7.63 1.54
N THR A 228 6.01 -8.18 0.40
CA THR A 228 6.84 -9.40 0.31
C THR A 228 8.13 -9.30 1.10
N ALA A 229 8.82 -8.15 1.09
CA ALA A 229 10.08 -7.96 1.81
C ALA A 229 9.91 -8.12 3.32
N SER A 230 8.90 -7.46 3.91
CA SER A 230 8.65 -7.52 5.36
C SER A 230 8.28 -8.93 5.82
N PHE A 231 7.41 -9.64 5.06
CA PHE A 231 7.05 -11.03 5.37
C PHE A 231 8.24 -11.98 5.21
N ALA A 232 9.09 -11.77 4.20
CA ALA A 232 10.30 -12.58 3.99
C ALA A 232 11.34 -12.38 5.11
N ALA A 233 11.56 -11.14 5.54
CA ALA A 233 12.47 -10.80 6.62
C ALA A 233 12.03 -11.46 7.94
N LEU A 234 10.74 -11.31 8.30
CA LEU A 234 10.18 -11.94 9.49
C LEU A 234 10.32 -13.46 9.45
N ARG A 235 9.92 -14.11 8.34
CA ARG A 235 10.00 -15.57 8.19
C ARG A 235 11.44 -16.07 8.31
N LYS A 236 12.40 -15.36 7.70
CA LYS A 236 13.82 -15.72 7.78
C LYS A 236 14.32 -15.62 9.22
N ALA A 237 14.02 -14.55 9.93
CA ALA A 237 14.42 -14.36 11.32
C ALA A 237 13.82 -15.44 12.24
N ALA A 238 12.53 -15.73 12.12
CA ALA A 238 11.87 -16.78 12.89
C ALA A 238 12.48 -18.17 12.67
N ALA A 239 13.01 -18.46 11.48
CA ALA A 239 13.58 -19.77 11.15
C ALA A 239 15.00 -19.97 11.71
N ILE A 240 15.73 -18.90 12.00
CA ILE A 240 17.15 -18.98 12.45
C ILE A 240 17.37 -18.42 13.86
N ALA A 241 16.33 -17.88 14.49
CA ALA A 241 16.42 -17.32 15.84
C ALA A 241 16.76 -18.43 16.86
N GLU A 242 17.76 -18.14 17.68
CA GLU A 242 18.16 -18.97 18.81
C GLU A 242 17.67 -18.30 20.12
N GLY A 243 17.56 -19.11 21.19
CA GLY A 243 17.16 -18.62 22.50
C GLY A 243 15.68 -18.88 22.81
N ASP A 244 15.13 -18.05 23.68
CA ASP A 244 13.74 -18.16 24.09
C ASP A 244 12.77 -17.42 23.15
N TYR A 245 11.47 -17.48 23.46
CA TYR A 245 10.44 -16.79 22.68
C TYR A 245 10.69 -15.29 22.55
N PHE A 246 11.15 -14.62 23.61
CA PHE A 246 11.35 -13.16 23.59
C PHE A 246 12.53 -12.76 22.72
N ALA A 247 13.61 -13.54 22.73
CA ALA A 247 14.76 -13.36 21.83
C ALA A 247 14.34 -13.54 20.37
N MET A 248 13.52 -14.56 20.08
CA MET A 248 12.98 -14.78 18.73
C MET A 248 12.08 -13.62 18.28
N SER A 249 11.17 -13.16 19.15
CA SER A 249 10.28 -12.02 18.83
C SER A 249 11.07 -10.75 18.51
N GLU A 250 12.08 -10.40 19.34
CA GLU A 250 12.93 -9.24 19.09
C GLU A 250 13.77 -9.40 17.79
N ALA A 251 14.27 -10.58 17.48
CA ALA A 251 14.97 -10.86 16.24
C ALA A 251 14.06 -10.65 15.01
N MET A 252 12.78 -11.04 15.09
CA MET A 252 11.79 -10.79 14.05
C MET A 252 11.50 -9.30 13.88
N VAL A 253 11.32 -8.56 14.99
CA VAL A 253 11.13 -7.09 14.95
C VAL A 253 12.33 -6.42 14.30
N GLN A 254 13.55 -6.78 14.70
CA GLN A 254 14.77 -6.20 14.16
C GLN A 254 14.95 -6.51 12.67
N ALA A 255 14.70 -7.73 12.23
CA ALA A 255 14.80 -8.10 10.83
C ALA A 255 13.80 -7.34 9.93
N VAL A 256 12.58 -7.13 10.42
CA VAL A 256 11.59 -6.30 9.71
C VAL A 256 12.00 -4.83 9.71
N CYS A 257 12.55 -4.33 10.82
CA CYS A 257 13.08 -2.97 10.90
C CYS A 257 14.20 -2.75 9.88
N ASP A 258 15.19 -3.62 9.83
CA ASP A 258 16.32 -3.50 8.90
C ASP A 258 15.86 -3.53 7.43
N SER A 259 14.98 -4.49 7.09
CA SER A 259 14.41 -4.60 5.75
C SER A 259 13.58 -3.36 5.36
N THR A 260 12.79 -2.82 6.28
CA THR A 260 12.00 -1.62 6.05
C THR A 260 12.88 -0.40 5.89
N LEU A 261 13.92 -0.26 6.72
CA LEU A 261 14.87 0.86 6.64
C LEU A 261 15.63 0.86 5.31
N GLU A 262 16.09 -0.32 4.86
CA GLU A 262 16.73 -0.46 3.54
C GLU A 262 15.82 0.03 2.42
N ILE A 263 14.55 -0.34 2.44
CA ILE A 263 13.58 0.11 1.43
C ILE A 263 13.32 1.62 1.54
N LEU A 264 13.13 2.16 2.74
CA LEU A 264 12.94 3.60 2.93
C LEU A 264 14.11 4.40 2.34
N LEU A 265 15.34 3.94 2.52
CA LEU A 265 16.54 4.58 1.94
C LEU A 265 16.57 4.53 0.41
N GLN A 266 15.89 3.58 -0.22
CA GLN A 266 15.77 3.50 -1.68
C GLN A 266 14.69 4.44 -2.24
N LEU A 267 13.74 4.89 -1.41
CA LEU A 267 12.65 5.78 -1.82
C LEU A 267 13.05 7.27 -1.78
N PHE A 268 14.18 7.60 -1.17
CA PHE A 268 14.76 8.94 -1.10
C PHE A 268 15.85 9.12 -2.16
#